data_b2f565f8cad46f93590ec061305d9ff4
#
_entry.id   b2f565f8cad46f93590ec061305d9ff4
#
_cell.length_a   1.000
_cell.length_b   1.000
_cell.length_c   1.000
_cell.angle_alpha   90.00
_cell.angle_beta   90.00
_cell.angle_gamma   90.00
#
_symmetry.space_group_name_H-M   'P 1'
#
loop_
_entity.id
_entity.type
_entity.pdbx_description
1 polymer ?
#
loop_
_entity_poly.entity_id
_entity_poly.type
_entity_poly.pdbx_seq_one_letter_code
_entity_poly.pdbx_strand_id
1 'polypeptide(L)'
;MTAKPSTADAPTIDLLIVGAGPVGLTAALLFTELGHTVRIVDRRPGPRRAPAAHVLNARTFEVWRQIGIDVEAIRAAAQSPADAGRVYWVDRLGGNVFGWLPYEQQGDDQLAITPTPLRNLSQHHLEPLLLAELRSRGIDVEYGTTWQSHADHGSHVESHLAATADDDAVAEFVTSSWLLACDGAGSAVRAACGIAMDGPDNLQQFAMVHFRSSLDQLVGDDRGVLYWICDPSAGGTLIRHGHDEWVYMSSIDDRTPAPADDDAAAASVRRALVDFDGPIEVLRISRWTMTSQLAQHYRHGRVLLAGDAAHRFPPSGGMGLNTGVQDVHNLGWKLSGVLRGTLDEAVLDTYGAERRPVAQRNALASLDNAFRMIEVFQALAAPEHTGLSEAIARQAPHFDMLGLQLGYRYPADGAAEPLATAPPAETEVRTYTPSSEPGSRLPHGWVTVHGTTISTLDLVPLDRHVVIAGPASTLTEPHLRVGRDFDDPHDWWGTTMCLAPDAHVVVRPDQHIAH
;
A
#
# COMPACT_ATOMS: atom_id res chain seq x y z
N MET A 1 26.37 1.90 43.36
CA MET A 1 27.30 2.12 42.24
C MET A 1 26.79 1.23 41.13
N THR A 2 25.93 1.77 40.26
CA THR A 2 25.45 1.10 39.05
C THR A 2 26.57 1.22 38.01
N ALA A 3 27.06 0.08 37.54
CA ALA A 3 28.08 0.03 36.50
C ALA A 3 27.54 0.76 35.23
N LYS A 4 28.35 1.70 34.72
CA LYS A 4 28.11 2.28 33.38
C LYS A 4 28.19 1.13 32.39
N PRO A 5 27.23 1.00 31.42
CA PRO A 5 27.35 -0.01 30.38
C PRO A 5 28.65 0.18 29.60
N SER A 6 29.28 -0.90 29.25
CA SER A 6 30.53 -0.95 28.46
C SER A 6 30.26 -0.30 27.09
N THR A 7 31.20 0.49 26.59
CA THR A 7 31.12 1.13 25.25
C THR A 7 31.19 0.15 24.08
N ALA A 8 31.22 -1.18 24.33
CA ALA A 8 31.24 -2.24 23.33
C ALA A 8 29.85 -2.64 22.82
N ASP A 9 28.74 -2.17 23.44
CA ASP A 9 27.38 -2.61 23.19
C ASP A 9 26.48 -1.50 22.54
N ALA A 10 27.07 -0.43 22.05
CA ALA A 10 26.29 0.61 21.36
C ALA A 10 25.85 0.09 19.96
N PRO A 11 24.58 0.29 19.55
CA PRO A 11 24.12 -0.11 18.23
C PRO A 11 24.94 0.61 17.15
N THR A 12 25.30 -0.13 16.09
CA THR A 12 26.06 0.43 14.96
C THR A 12 25.18 1.16 13.97
N ILE A 13 23.87 0.87 13.96
CA ILE A 13 22.83 1.51 13.13
C ILE A 13 21.56 1.73 13.94
N ASP A 14 20.76 2.71 13.53
CA ASP A 14 19.47 3.00 14.19
C ASP A 14 18.41 1.95 13.83
N LEU A 15 18.36 1.56 12.55
CA LEU A 15 17.30 0.69 12.03
C LEU A 15 17.83 -0.33 11.01
N LEU A 16 17.61 -1.61 11.30
CA LEU A 16 17.73 -2.68 10.31
C LEU A 16 16.33 -2.95 9.69
N ILE A 17 16.22 -2.88 8.36
CA ILE A 17 15.01 -3.20 7.62
C ILE A 17 15.22 -4.53 6.89
N VAL A 18 14.31 -5.48 7.12
CA VAL A 18 14.32 -6.78 6.44
C VAL A 18 13.21 -6.81 5.39
N GLY A 19 13.60 -6.91 4.11
CA GLY A 19 12.72 -6.89 2.95
C GLY A 19 12.72 -5.55 2.21
N ALA A 20 13.12 -5.59 0.92
CA ALA A 20 13.19 -4.43 0.03
C ALA A 20 12.05 -4.44 -1.01
N GLY A 21 10.83 -4.79 -0.59
CA GLY A 21 9.62 -4.49 -1.33
C GLY A 21 9.24 -3.00 -1.19
N PRO A 22 8.14 -2.54 -1.83
CA PRO A 22 7.75 -1.12 -1.79
C PRO A 22 7.61 -0.55 -0.37
N VAL A 23 7.14 -1.34 0.59
CA VAL A 23 7.01 -0.93 2.00
C VAL A 23 8.38 -0.72 2.66
N GLY A 24 9.30 -1.69 2.48
CA GLY A 24 10.66 -1.58 3.03
C GLY A 24 11.48 -0.47 2.37
N LEU A 25 11.35 -0.28 1.05
CA LEU A 25 11.98 0.84 0.34
C LEU A 25 11.42 2.19 0.81
N THR A 26 10.10 2.30 1.03
CA THR A 26 9.49 3.50 1.61
C THR A 26 9.98 3.75 3.03
N ALA A 27 10.12 2.70 3.85
CA ALA A 27 10.68 2.83 5.19
C ALA A 27 12.13 3.33 5.16
N ALA A 28 12.97 2.76 4.30
CA ALA A 28 14.35 3.20 4.16
C ALA A 28 14.44 4.68 3.74
N LEU A 29 13.62 5.09 2.75
CA LEU A 29 13.54 6.49 2.30
C LEU A 29 13.08 7.43 3.42
N LEU A 30 12.03 7.06 4.15
CA LEU A 30 11.48 7.88 5.23
C LEU A 30 12.50 8.06 6.38
N PHE A 31 13.09 6.98 6.87
CA PHE A 31 14.03 7.06 7.99
C PHE A 31 15.34 7.73 7.60
N THR A 32 15.79 7.60 6.36
CA THR A 32 16.93 8.36 5.82
C THR A 32 16.61 9.85 5.76
N GLU A 33 15.42 10.25 5.30
CA GLU A 33 14.96 11.64 5.29
C GLU A 33 14.88 12.22 6.71
N LEU A 34 14.47 11.40 7.66
CA LEU A 34 14.48 11.76 9.09
C LEU A 34 15.90 11.78 9.71
N GLY A 35 16.96 11.48 8.95
CA GLY A 35 18.35 11.57 9.37
C GLY A 35 18.85 10.39 10.20
N HIS A 36 18.20 9.23 10.13
CA HIS A 36 18.61 8.00 10.82
C HIS A 36 19.53 7.13 9.96
N THR A 37 20.41 6.39 10.64
CA THR A 37 21.27 5.38 9.99
C THR A 37 20.46 4.12 9.71
N VAL A 38 20.29 3.78 8.42
CA VAL A 38 19.47 2.67 7.97
C VAL A 38 20.31 1.65 7.20
N ARG A 39 20.08 0.37 7.48
CA ARG A 39 20.54 -0.74 6.67
C ARG A 39 19.31 -1.53 6.19
N ILE A 40 19.26 -1.87 4.91
CA ILE A 40 18.15 -2.62 4.31
C ILE A 40 18.68 -3.84 3.57
N VAL A 41 18.13 -5.01 3.90
CA VAL A 41 18.53 -6.30 3.34
C VAL A 41 17.36 -7.01 2.67
N ASP A 42 17.62 -7.76 1.61
CA ASP A 42 16.61 -8.61 0.96
C ASP A 42 17.26 -9.91 0.43
N ARG A 43 16.60 -11.04 0.70
CA ARG A 43 17.06 -12.37 0.22
C ARG A 43 17.01 -12.53 -1.30
N ARG A 44 16.21 -11.74 -2.01
CA ARG A 44 16.16 -11.74 -3.48
C ARG A 44 17.47 -11.22 -4.05
N PRO A 45 17.86 -11.65 -5.26
CA PRO A 45 19.08 -11.16 -5.92
C PRO A 45 18.93 -9.75 -6.51
N GLY A 46 17.76 -9.13 -6.40
CA GLY A 46 17.47 -7.80 -6.95
C GLY A 46 15.98 -7.46 -6.85
N PRO A 47 15.56 -6.32 -7.41
CA PRO A 47 14.17 -5.90 -7.47
C PRO A 47 13.28 -6.98 -8.10
N ARG A 48 12.00 -6.95 -7.78
CA ARG A 48 11.02 -7.89 -8.32
C ARG A 48 10.95 -7.78 -9.84
N ARG A 49 10.88 -8.94 -10.52
CA ARG A 49 10.83 -9.02 -11.99
C ARG A 49 9.45 -9.43 -12.52
N ALA A 50 8.51 -9.72 -11.66
CA ALA A 50 7.17 -10.14 -12.04
C ALA A 50 6.13 -9.22 -11.41
N PRO A 51 5.02 -8.95 -12.10
CA PRO A 51 3.91 -8.18 -11.56
C PRO A 51 3.41 -8.72 -10.22
N ALA A 52 2.93 -7.81 -9.38
CA ALA A 52 2.20 -8.09 -8.16
C ALA A 52 1.16 -6.99 -7.95
N ALA A 53 1.25 -6.18 -6.88
CA ALA A 53 0.40 -5.01 -6.74
C ALA A 53 0.63 -4.02 -7.90
N HIS A 54 -0.44 -3.32 -8.31
CA HIS A 54 -0.35 -2.30 -9.37
C HIS A 54 -1.11 -1.02 -9.05
N VAL A 55 -1.93 -1.02 -8.00
CA VAL A 55 -2.70 0.13 -7.57
C VAL A 55 -1.88 0.97 -6.61
N LEU A 56 -1.61 2.21 -6.98
CA LEU A 56 -0.99 3.22 -6.12
C LEU A 56 -2.04 4.27 -5.80
N ASN A 57 -2.61 4.20 -4.60
CA ASN A 57 -3.70 5.07 -4.21
C ASN A 57 -3.24 6.49 -3.82
N ALA A 58 -4.19 7.41 -3.71
CA ALA A 58 -3.93 8.80 -3.39
C ALA A 58 -3.11 8.95 -2.09
N ARG A 59 -3.45 8.19 -1.03
CA ARG A 59 -2.75 8.30 0.26
C ARG A 59 -1.28 7.88 0.17
N THR A 60 -0.98 6.85 -0.60
CA THR A 60 0.41 6.42 -0.85
C THR A 60 1.23 7.52 -1.53
N PHE A 61 0.68 8.18 -2.55
CA PHE A 61 1.34 9.30 -3.20
C PHE A 61 1.51 10.51 -2.27
N GLU A 62 0.53 10.81 -1.41
CA GLU A 62 0.65 11.88 -0.41
C GLU A 62 1.79 11.62 0.57
N VAL A 63 1.94 10.38 1.05
CA VAL A 63 3.05 9.96 1.90
C VAL A 63 4.39 10.13 1.17
N TRP A 64 4.49 9.63 -0.06
CA TRP A 64 5.72 9.75 -0.85
C TRP A 64 6.07 11.20 -1.17
N ARG A 65 5.08 12.03 -1.47
CA ARG A 65 5.27 13.47 -1.66
C ARG A 65 5.87 14.13 -0.41
N GLN A 66 5.35 13.82 0.76
CA GLN A 66 5.86 14.36 2.03
C GLN A 66 7.30 13.88 2.33
N ILE A 67 7.65 12.65 1.96
CA ILE A 67 9.02 12.10 2.10
C ILE A 67 10.00 12.74 1.07
N GLY A 68 9.49 13.52 0.11
CA GLY A 68 10.31 14.14 -0.95
C GLY A 68 10.67 13.18 -2.09
N ILE A 69 9.90 12.09 -2.28
CA ILE A 69 10.04 11.20 -3.44
C ILE A 69 9.45 11.92 -4.66
N ASP A 70 10.11 11.79 -5.81
CA ASP A 70 9.60 12.32 -7.08
C ASP A 70 8.35 11.56 -7.54
N VAL A 71 7.19 11.96 -6.98
CA VAL A 71 5.90 11.35 -7.31
C VAL A 71 5.48 11.61 -8.75
N GLU A 72 5.94 12.70 -9.37
CA GLU A 72 5.61 12.99 -10.76
C GLU A 72 6.35 12.05 -11.72
N ALA A 73 7.59 11.68 -11.42
CA ALA A 73 8.31 10.66 -12.17
C ALA A 73 7.60 9.29 -12.09
N ILE A 74 7.11 8.89 -10.89
CA ILE A 74 6.35 7.66 -10.71
C ILE A 74 5.02 7.72 -11.49
N ARG A 75 4.30 8.85 -11.42
CA ARG A 75 3.03 9.07 -12.15
C ARG A 75 3.22 9.08 -13.65
N ALA A 76 4.34 9.62 -14.14
CA ALA A 76 4.69 9.61 -15.57
C ALA A 76 5.02 8.20 -16.10
N ALA A 77 5.57 7.33 -15.25
CA ALA A 77 5.83 5.92 -15.57
C ALA A 77 4.58 5.04 -15.48
N ALA A 78 3.52 5.52 -14.81
CA ALA A 78 2.28 4.78 -14.64
C ALA A 78 1.41 4.80 -15.90
N GLN A 79 0.46 3.87 -15.98
CA GLN A 79 -0.54 3.86 -17.05
C GLN A 79 -1.39 5.13 -17.00
N SER A 80 -1.73 5.63 -18.20
CA SER A 80 -2.62 6.79 -18.32
C SER A 80 -4.05 6.45 -17.85
N PRO A 81 -4.82 7.43 -17.36
CA PRO A 81 -6.24 7.21 -17.05
C PRO A 81 -7.06 6.73 -18.27
N ALA A 82 -6.63 7.09 -19.49
CA ALA A 82 -7.27 6.63 -20.72
C ALA A 82 -7.08 5.12 -20.95
N ASP A 83 -5.93 4.57 -20.53
CA ASP A 83 -5.61 3.14 -20.70
C ASP A 83 -6.04 2.29 -19.51
N ALA A 84 -6.08 2.86 -18.30
CA ALA A 84 -6.34 2.14 -17.05
C ALA A 84 -7.61 2.59 -16.30
N GLY A 85 -8.44 3.43 -16.89
CA GLY A 85 -9.61 4.00 -16.23
C GLY A 85 -10.87 3.13 -16.22
N ARG A 86 -10.81 1.88 -16.67
CA ARG A 86 -11.96 0.99 -16.76
C ARG A 86 -11.61 -0.44 -16.39
N VAL A 87 -12.64 -1.17 -15.94
CA VAL A 87 -12.64 -2.64 -15.79
C VAL A 87 -13.81 -3.22 -16.57
N TYR A 88 -13.59 -4.36 -17.18
CA TYR A 88 -14.54 -4.99 -18.07
C TYR A 88 -14.90 -6.41 -17.63
N TRP A 89 -16.16 -6.80 -17.90
CA TRP A 89 -16.63 -8.18 -17.84
C TRP A 89 -16.90 -8.62 -19.27
N VAL A 90 -16.13 -9.59 -19.73
CA VAL A 90 -16.18 -10.10 -21.12
C VAL A 90 -16.30 -11.62 -21.11
N ASP A 91 -16.85 -12.22 -22.14
CA ASP A 91 -16.74 -13.66 -22.31
C ASP A 91 -15.27 -14.05 -22.47
N ARG A 92 -14.58 -13.49 -23.47
CA ARG A 92 -13.15 -13.55 -23.73
C ARG A 92 -12.68 -12.19 -24.22
N LEU A 93 -11.40 -11.92 -24.12
CA LEU A 93 -10.85 -10.66 -24.64
C LEU A 93 -11.00 -10.62 -26.17
N GLY A 94 -11.60 -9.56 -26.69
CA GLY A 94 -11.99 -9.41 -28.09
C GLY A 94 -13.38 -9.96 -28.44
N GLY A 95 -14.09 -10.52 -27.45
CA GLY A 95 -15.43 -11.07 -27.62
C GLY A 95 -16.55 -10.17 -27.12
N ASN A 96 -17.60 -10.77 -26.57
CA ASN A 96 -18.77 -10.04 -26.10
C ASN A 96 -18.48 -9.34 -24.76
N VAL A 97 -18.81 -8.06 -24.68
CA VAL A 97 -18.72 -7.26 -23.45
C VAL A 97 -20.05 -7.31 -22.72
N PHE A 98 -20.07 -7.90 -21.53
CA PHE A 98 -21.25 -7.96 -20.66
C PHE A 98 -21.50 -6.65 -19.90
N GLY A 99 -20.43 -5.89 -19.63
CA GLY A 99 -20.47 -4.60 -18.95
C GLY A 99 -19.11 -4.11 -18.54
N TRP A 100 -19.07 -2.88 -18.04
CA TRP A 100 -17.86 -2.26 -17.54
C TRP A 100 -18.18 -1.28 -16.40
N LEU A 101 -17.16 -0.97 -15.59
CA LEU A 101 -17.20 0.07 -14.56
C LEU A 101 -15.99 0.98 -14.71
N PRO A 102 -16.11 2.27 -14.31
CA PRO A 102 -14.94 3.11 -14.13
C PRO A 102 -14.05 2.51 -13.04
N TYR A 103 -12.74 2.65 -13.24
CA TYR A 103 -11.75 2.19 -12.28
C TYR A 103 -11.12 3.36 -11.57
N GLU A 104 -11.49 3.53 -10.32
CA GLU A 104 -11.02 4.55 -9.40
C GLU A 104 -11.03 5.97 -10.00
N GLN A 105 -10.93 6.91 -9.13
CA GLN A 105 -10.96 8.33 -9.48
C GLN A 105 -9.54 8.80 -9.82
N GLN A 106 -9.14 8.65 -11.06
CA GLN A 106 -7.79 8.95 -11.55
C GLN A 106 -7.67 10.35 -12.19
N GLY A 107 -8.78 11.04 -12.38
CA GLY A 107 -8.85 12.31 -13.10
C GLY A 107 -8.48 13.54 -12.28
N ASP A 108 -8.36 14.68 -12.96
CA ASP A 108 -8.04 15.97 -12.36
C ASP A 108 -9.19 16.53 -11.50
N ASP A 109 -10.40 16.00 -11.63
CA ASP A 109 -11.54 16.25 -10.73
C ASP A 109 -11.22 15.87 -9.28
N GLN A 110 -10.29 14.96 -9.08
CA GLN A 110 -9.83 14.55 -7.75
C GLN A 110 -8.85 15.54 -7.10
N LEU A 111 -8.32 16.50 -7.83
CA LEU A 111 -7.39 17.53 -7.30
C LEU A 111 -8.04 18.48 -6.27
N ALA A 112 -9.36 18.41 -6.09
CA ALA A 112 -10.04 19.05 -4.98
C ALA A 112 -9.95 18.27 -3.65
N ILE A 113 -9.60 16.98 -3.71
CA ILE A 113 -9.61 16.04 -2.56
C ILE A 113 -8.17 15.61 -2.18
N THR A 114 -7.31 15.48 -3.16
CA THR A 114 -5.92 15.05 -3.01
C THR A 114 -5.03 15.76 -4.03
N PRO A 115 -3.79 16.14 -3.68
CA PRO A 115 -2.86 16.70 -4.66
C PRO A 115 -2.36 15.68 -5.67
N THR A 116 -2.58 14.39 -5.43
CA THR A 116 -2.00 13.29 -6.19
C THR A 116 -3.01 12.14 -6.37
N PRO A 117 -3.92 12.22 -7.37
CA PRO A 117 -4.86 11.16 -7.66
C PRO A 117 -4.18 9.81 -7.97
N LEU A 118 -4.90 8.72 -7.71
CA LEU A 118 -4.49 7.33 -7.95
C LEU A 118 -3.88 7.12 -9.35
N ARG A 119 -2.93 6.18 -9.45
CA ARG A 119 -2.38 5.65 -10.71
C ARG A 119 -2.15 4.15 -10.62
N ASN A 120 -2.10 3.51 -11.79
CA ASN A 120 -1.76 2.09 -11.91
C ASN A 120 -0.32 1.94 -12.42
N LEU A 121 0.56 1.43 -11.58
CA LEU A 121 1.93 1.08 -11.92
C LEU A 121 2.29 -0.24 -11.24
N SER A 122 2.63 -1.24 -12.02
CA SER A 122 2.96 -2.55 -11.48
C SER A 122 4.21 -2.50 -10.60
N GLN A 123 4.19 -3.29 -9.53
CA GLN A 123 5.24 -3.32 -8.50
C GLN A 123 6.65 -3.53 -9.08
N HIS A 124 6.80 -4.35 -10.11
CA HIS A 124 8.11 -4.60 -10.72
C HIS A 124 8.65 -3.40 -11.55
N HIS A 125 7.79 -2.47 -11.93
CA HIS A 125 8.18 -1.17 -12.49
C HIS A 125 8.38 -0.11 -11.40
N LEU A 126 7.66 -0.21 -10.29
CA LEU A 126 7.76 0.71 -9.15
C LEU A 126 9.04 0.50 -8.34
N GLU A 127 9.40 -0.76 -7.99
CA GLU A 127 10.57 -1.04 -7.15
C GLU A 127 11.88 -0.42 -7.69
N PRO A 128 12.18 -0.48 -9.01
CA PRO A 128 13.36 0.19 -9.57
C PRO A 128 13.37 1.71 -9.38
N LEU A 129 12.21 2.38 -9.43
CA LEU A 129 12.10 3.82 -9.22
C LEU A 129 12.39 4.18 -7.76
N LEU A 130 11.77 3.47 -6.81
CA LEU A 130 12.04 3.66 -5.38
C LEU A 130 13.49 3.33 -5.02
N LEU A 131 14.08 2.31 -5.64
CA LEU A 131 15.49 1.95 -5.44
C LEU A 131 16.43 3.03 -5.98
N ALA A 132 16.13 3.61 -7.16
CA ALA A 132 16.90 4.71 -7.71
C ALA A 132 16.86 5.95 -6.80
N GLU A 133 15.69 6.24 -6.25
CA GLU A 133 15.50 7.31 -5.27
C GLU A 133 16.31 7.06 -3.98
N LEU A 134 16.30 5.82 -3.47
CA LEU A 134 17.07 5.45 -2.29
C LEU A 134 18.58 5.58 -2.52
N ARG A 135 19.07 5.15 -3.69
CA ARG A 135 20.47 5.28 -4.09
C ARG A 135 20.91 6.73 -4.25
N SER A 136 20.03 7.61 -4.73
CA SER A 136 20.32 9.05 -4.82
C SER A 136 20.56 9.68 -3.45
N ARG A 137 20.02 9.09 -2.38
CA ARG A 137 20.24 9.46 -0.97
C ARG A 137 21.42 8.74 -0.32
N GLY A 138 22.20 7.99 -1.10
CA GLY A 138 23.41 7.30 -0.65
C GLY A 138 23.18 5.96 0.06
N ILE A 139 21.98 5.41 0.01
CA ILE A 139 21.65 4.10 0.59
C ILE A 139 21.45 3.09 -0.54
N ASP A 140 22.05 1.91 -0.41
CA ASP A 140 21.79 0.79 -1.32
C ASP A 140 21.17 -0.38 -0.55
N VAL A 141 20.45 -1.22 -1.29
CA VAL A 141 19.85 -2.45 -0.76
C VAL A 141 20.86 -3.58 -0.86
N GLU A 142 21.07 -4.29 0.25
CA GLU A 142 21.89 -5.50 0.27
C GLU A 142 21.06 -6.69 -0.20
N TYR A 143 20.95 -6.82 -1.51
CA TYR A 143 20.31 -7.97 -2.13
C TYR A 143 21.14 -9.24 -1.98
N GLY A 144 20.47 -10.42 -2.01
CA GLY A 144 21.11 -11.71 -1.80
C GLY A 144 21.53 -11.94 -0.33
N THR A 145 20.95 -11.17 0.60
CA THR A 145 21.22 -11.26 2.04
C THR A 145 19.96 -11.72 2.77
N THR A 146 20.05 -12.88 3.39
CA THR A 146 18.94 -13.47 4.18
C THR A 146 19.14 -13.14 5.65
N TRP A 147 18.10 -12.54 6.26
CA TRP A 147 17.98 -12.49 7.71
C TRP A 147 17.61 -13.88 8.24
N GLN A 148 18.34 -14.36 9.24
CA GLN A 148 18.18 -15.71 9.80
C GLN A 148 17.53 -15.70 11.19
N SER A 149 18.00 -14.85 12.07
CA SER A 149 17.51 -14.80 13.46
C SER A 149 17.88 -13.46 14.12
N HIS A 150 17.34 -13.22 15.32
CA HIS A 150 17.72 -12.09 16.15
C HIS A 150 17.73 -12.46 17.63
N ALA A 151 18.42 -11.63 18.42
CA ALA A 151 18.30 -11.54 19.86
C ALA A 151 17.95 -10.09 20.26
N ASP A 152 16.84 -9.92 20.98
CA ASP A 152 16.48 -8.62 21.57
C ASP A 152 17.07 -8.51 22.97
N HIS A 153 17.98 -7.56 23.16
CA HIS A 153 18.68 -7.31 24.41
C HIS A 153 18.02 -6.20 25.26
N GLY A 154 16.84 -5.72 24.84
CA GLY A 154 16.09 -4.65 25.51
C GLY A 154 16.61 -3.25 25.19
N SER A 155 17.92 -3.06 24.96
CA SER A 155 18.52 -1.80 24.53
C SER A 155 18.82 -1.76 23.02
N HIS A 156 19.00 -2.92 22.39
CA HIS A 156 19.33 -3.10 20.98
C HIS A 156 18.91 -4.50 20.50
N VAL A 157 18.93 -4.70 19.19
CA VAL A 157 18.71 -5.99 18.54
C VAL A 157 19.99 -6.43 17.85
N GLU A 158 20.46 -7.63 18.14
CA GLU A 158 21.49 -8.30 17.37
C GLU A 158 20.83 -9.21 16.34
N SER A 159 21.10 -9.00 15.05
CA SER A 159 20.56 -9.80 13.95
C SER A 159 21.65 -10.61 13.26
N HIS A 160 21.33 -11.84 12.88
CA HIS A 160 22.19 -12.71 12.08
C HIS A 160 21.78 -12.63 10.61
N LEU A 161 22.72 -12.25 9.77
CA LEU A 161 22.55 -12.16 8.31
C LEU A 161 23.49 -13.14 7.63
N ALA A 162 23.06 -13.76 6.53
CA ALA A 162 23.89 -14.64 5.70
C ALA A 162 23.64 -14.41 4.21
N ALA A 163 24.64 -14.68 3.37
CA ALA A 163 24.45 -14.68 1.92
C ALA A 163 23.46 -15.78 1.52
N THR A 164 22.47 -15.44 0.68
CA THR A 164 21.38 -16.36 0.30
C THR A 164 21.86 -17.53 -0.57
N ALA A 165 22.94 -17.33 -1.33
CA ALA A 165 23.45 -18.31 -2.30
C ALA A 165 24.52 -19.26 -1.74
N ASP A 166 24.91 -19.09 -0.48
CA ASP A 166 26.01 -19.86 0.13
C ASP A 166 25.60 -20.35 1.51
N ASP A 167 25.26 -21.63 1.62
CA ASP A 167 24.87 -22.28 2.87
C ASP A 167 26.03 -22.35 3.89
N ASP A 168 27.29 -22.24 3.44
CA ASP A 168 28.49 -22.20 4.27
C ASP A 168 28.99 -20.77 4.57
N ALA A 169 28.27 -19.73 4.09
CA ALA A 169 28.67 -18.36 4.34
C ALA A 169 28.70 -18.05 5.83
N VAL A 170 29.78 -17.38 6.26
CA VAL A 170 29.90 -16.90 7.64
C VAL A 170 28.79 -15.89 7.90
N ALA A 171 27.95 -16.17 8.89
CA ALA A 171 26.90 -15.26 9.31
C ALA A 171 27.51 -13.94 9.82
N GLU A 172 27.01 -12.82 9.33
CA GLU A 172 27.34 -11.50 9.85
C GLU A 172 26.40 -11.17 11.01
N PHE A 173 26.95 -10.62 12.08
CA PHE A 173 26.19 -10.08 13.21
C PHE A 173 26.03 -8.57 13.03
N VAL A 174 24.80 -8.10 13.07
CA VAL A 174 24.45 -6.68 12.93
C VAL A 174 23.72 -6.22 14.18
N THR A 175 24.25 -5.17 14.81
CA THR A 175 23.62 -4.53 15.97
C THR A 175 22.86 -3.29 15.54
N SER A 176 21.54 -3.26 15.76
CA SER A 176 20.67 -2.12 15.47
C SER A 176 19.86 -1.71 16.70
N SER A 177 19.47 -0.44 16.78
CA SER A 177 18.57 0.01 17.85
C SER A 177 17.20 -0.66 17.71
N TRP A 178 16.71 -0.83 16.46
CA TRP A 178 15.42 -1.44 16.14
C TRP A 178 15.51 -2.32 14.89
N LEU A 179 14.62 -3.30 14.81
CA LEU A 179 14.42 -4.18 13.66
C LEU A 179 13.01 -3.94 13.07
N LEU A 180 12.93 -3.61 11.78
CA LEU A 180 11.67 -3.46 11.06
C LEU A 180 11.50 -4.57 10.03
N ALA A 181 10.49 -5.41 10.22
CA ALA A 181 10.13 -6.48 9.31
C ALA A 181 9.20 -5.98 8.21
N CYS A 182 9.71 -5.93 6.97
CA CYS A 182 8.99 -5.70 5.72
C CYS A 182 9.17 -6.90 4.77
N ASP A 183 9.40 -8.11 5.33
CA ASP A 183 9.83 -9.33 4.64
C ASP A 183 8.66 -10.13 4.02
N GLY A 184 7.49 -9.50 3.98
CA GLY A 184 6.35 -9.96 3.21
C GLY A 184 5.52 -11.04 3.90
N ALA A 185 4.62 -11.65 3.13
CA ALA A 185 3.61 -12.56 3.64
C ALA A 185 4.18 -13.77 4.41
N GLY A 186 5.33 -14.30 3.97
CA GLY A 186 6.03 -15.39 4.64
C GLY A 186 7.03 -14.92 5.69
N SER A 187 6.80 -13.79 6.36
CA SER A 187 7.72 -13.14 7.28
C SER A 187 8.39 -14.11 8.26
N ALA A 188 9.71 -14.27 8.09
CA ALA A 188 10.55 -15.05 8.98
C ALA A 188 10.74 -14.31 10.31
N VAL A 189 10.82 -12.98 10.27
CA VAL A 189 10.96 -12.14 11.46
C VAL A 189 9.73 -12.27 12.36
N ARG A 190 8.50 -12.15 11.79
CA ARG A 190 7.26 -12.35 12.55
C ARG A 190 7.22 -13.74 13.19
N ALA A 191 7.57 -14.78 12.42
CA ALA A 191 7.58 -16.16 12.92
C ALA A 191 8.57 -16.35 14.07
N ALA A 192 9.76 -15.75 13.98
CA ALA A 192 10.76 -15.79 15.06
C ALA A 192 10.30 -15.06 16.33
N CYS A 193 9.48 -14.02 16.20
CA CYS A 193 8.83 -13.35 17.34
C CYS A 193 7.66 -14.15 17.93
N GLY A 194 7.27 -15.29 17.35
CA GLY A 194 6.11 -16.07 17.79
C GLY A 194 4.76 -15.36 17.58
N ILE A 195 4.70 -14.33 16.72
CA ILE A 195 3.47 -13.59 16.47
C ILE A 195 2.59 -14.35 15.49
N ALA A 196 1.43 -14.80 15.97
CA ALA A 196 0.43 -15.49 15.15
C ALA A 196 -0.35 -14.51 14.27
N MET A 197 -0.97 -15.07 13.22
CA MET A 197 -1.89 -14.35 12.32
C MET A 197 -3.32 -14.80 12.60
N ASP A 198 -4.24 -13.84 12.72
CA ASP A 198 -5.67 -14.06 12.83
C ASP A 198 -6.32 -13.97 11.46
N GLY A 199 -7.25 -14.88 11.15
CA GLY A 199 -8.03 -14.88 9.91
C GLY A 199 -7.72 -16.03 8.97
N PRO A 200 -8.48 -16.20 7.87
CA PRO A 200 -8.35 -17.31 6.95
C PRO A 200 -7.04 -17.27 6.14
N ASP A 201 -6.34 -18.41 6.07
CA ASP A 201 -5.03 -18.57 5.44
C ASP A 201 -5.06 -19.29 4.09
N ASN A 202 -6.22 -19.81 3.67
CA ASN A 202 -6.39 -20.54 2.41
C ASN A 202 -7.81 -20.33 1.86
N LEU A 203 -8.09 -19.12 1.33
CA LEU A 203 -9.39 -18.81 0.74
C LEU A 203 -9.53 -19.39 -0.67
N GLN A 204 -8.49 -19.22 -1.51
CA GLN A 204 -8.45 -19.67 -2.89
C GLN A 204 -6.99 -19.72 -3.38
N GLN A 205 -6.67 -20.70 -4.20
CA GLN A 205 -5.38 -20.80 -4.90
C GLN A 205 -5.51 -20.32 -6.34
N PHE A 206 -4.45 -19.64 -6.82
CA PHE A 206 -4.39 -19.09 -8.17
C PHE A 206 -3.09 -19.45 -8.87
N ALA A 207 -3.20 -19.72 -10.17
CA ALA A 207 -2.09 -19.67 -11.12
C ALA A 207 -2.03 -18.27 -11.74
N MET A 208 -0.85 -17.74 -11.87
CA MET A 208 -0.59 -16.44 -12.49
C MET A 208 0.44 -16.63 -13.60
N VAL A 209 0.06 -16.33 -14.82
CA VAL A 209 0.90 -16.35 -16.01
C VAL A 209 1.23 -14.91 -16.37
N HIS A 210 2.48 -14.52 -16.17
CA HIS A 210 3.02 -13.25 -16.64
C HIS A 210 3.55 -13.47 -18.06
N PHE A 211 3.08 -12.69 -19.02
CA PHE A 211 3.41 -12.89 -20.43
C PHE A 211 3.44 -11.57 -21.20
N ARG A 212 4.09 -11.61 -22.36
CA ARG A 212 4.12 -10.52 -23.33
C ARG A 212 3.39 -10.94 -24.59
N SER A 213 2.51 -10.07 -25.07
CA SER A 213 1.77 -10.25 -26.33
C SER A 213 1.13 -8.93 -26.74
N SER A 214 1.09 -8.65 -28.05
CA SER A 214 0.35 -7.50 -28.59
C SER A 214 -1.12 -7.86 -28.74
N LEU A 215 -1.94 -7.43 -27.77
CA LEU A 215 -3.39 -7.70 -27.74
C LEU A 215 -4.24 -6.48 -28.12
N ASP A 216 -3.63 -5.41 -28.65
CA ASP A 216 -4.33 -4.15 -28.94
C ASP A 216 -5.48 -4.33 -29.93
N GLN A 217 -5.37 -5.27 -30.88
CA GLN A 217 -6.45 -5.57 -31.84
C GLN A 217 -7.67 -6.19 -31.16
N LEU A 218 -7.46 -6.96 -30.08
CA LEU A 218 -8.55 -7.56 -29.29
C LEU A 218 -9.16 -6.56 -28.32
N VAL A 219 -8.34 -5.66 -27.79
CA VAL A 219 -8.77 -4.59 -26.87
C VAL A 219 -9.59 -3.54 -27.59
N GLY A 220 -9.17 -3.13 -28.82
CA GLY A 220 -9.85 -2.10 -29.60
C GLY A 220 -10.03 -0.80 -28.83
N ASP A 221 -11.27 -0.30 -28.81
CA ASP A 221 -11.66 0.90 -28.04
C ASP A 221 -12.01 0.59 -26.57
N ASP A 222 -12.11 -0.69 -26.19
CA ASP A 222 -12.45 -1.14 -24.84
C ASP A 222 -11.21 -1.23 -23.94
N ARG A 223 -10.46 -0.11 -23.86
CA ARG A 223 -9.24 -0.02 -23.07
C ARG A 223 -9.54 -0.01 -21.58
N GLY A 224 -8.87 -0.92 -20.85
CA GLY A 224 -8.99 -1.02 -19.42
C GLY A 224 -7.77 -1.67 -18.79
N VAL A 225 -7.67 -1.55 -17.48
CA VAL A 225 -6.58 -2.18 -16.70
C VAL A 225 -6.87 -3.64 -16.42
N LEU A 226 -8.16 -4.03 -16.35
CA LEU A 226 -8.58 -5.34 -15.88
C LEU A 226 -9.78 -5.83 -16.68
N TYR A 227 -9.72 -7.11 -17.11
CA TYR A 227 -10.78 -7.81 -17.82
C TYR A 227 -11.11 -9.11 -17.09
N TRP A 228 -12.33 -9.20 -16.57
CA TRP A 228 -12.87 -10.44 -16.01
C TRP A 228 -13.32 -11.32 -17.16
N ILE A 229 -12.67 -12.49 -17.33
CA ILE A 229 -13.00 -13.49 -18.32
C ILE A 229 -14.09 -14.39 -17.77
N CYS A 230 -15.26 -14.31 -18.36
CA CYS A 230 -16.48 -14.95 -17.86
C CYS A 230 -16.81 -16.27 -18.56
N ASP A 231 -16.09 -16.66 -19.62
CA ASP A 231 -16.24 -17.98 -20.27
C ASP A 231 -15.85 -19.07 -19.26
N PRO A 232 -16.76 -20.04 -18.96
CA PRO A 232 -16.48 -21.10 -17.97
C PRO A 232 -15.27 -21.98 -18.32
N SER A 233 -14.89 -22.06 -19.61
CA SER A 233 -13.74 -22.85 -20.09
C SER A 233 -12.40 -22.13 -19.93
N ALA A 234 -12.43 -20.81 -19.68
CA ALA A 234 -11.26 -19.93 -19.61
C ALA A 234 -11.37 -18.88 -18.50
N GLY A 235 -12.19 -19.19 -17.48
CA GLY A 235 -12.48 -18.24 -16.38
C GLY A 235 -11.23 -17.75 -15.68
N GLY A 236 -11.16 -16.43 -15.44
CA GLY A 236 -10.01 -15.79 -14.81
C GLY A 236 -10.02 -14.29 -15.00
N THR A 237 -8.84 -13.69 -14.88
CA THR A 237 -8.68 -12.24 -15.00
C THR A 237 -7.45 -11.94 -15.86
N LEU A 238 -7.60 -11.07 -16.85
CA LEU A 238 -6.49 -10.46 -17.57
C LEU A 238 -6.23 -9.07 -17.00
N ILE A 239 -4.99 -8.81 -16.61
CA ILE A 239 -4.53 -7.52 -16.07
C ILE A 239 -3.48 -6.97 -17.02
N ARG A 240 -3.69 -5.73 -17.49
CA ARG A 240 -2.77 -5.01 -18.35
C ARG A 240 -1.77 -4.23 -17.51
N HIS A 241 -0.47 -4.42 -17.74
CA HIS A 241 0.60 -3.71 -17.03
C HIS A 241 1.39 -2.74 -17.91
N GLY A 242 1.12 -2.74 -19.21
CA GLY A 242 1.78 -1.92 -20.22
C GLY A 242 1.14 -2.12 -21.58
N HIS A 243 1.83 -1.74 -22.64
CA HIS A 243 1.32 -1.89 -24.00
C HIS A 243 1.18 -3.36 -24.40
N ASP A 244 2.19 -4.17 -24.11
CA ASP A 244 2.30 -5.58 -24.50
C ASP A 244 2.48 -6.54 -23.30
N GLU A 245 2.45 -6.04 -22.08
CA GLU A 245 2.71 -6.80 -20.87
C GLU A 245 1.42 -7.07 -20.09
N TRP A 246 1.19 -8.35 -19.78
CA TRP A 246 -0.05 -8.85 -19.24
C TRP A 246 0.16 -9.89 -18.15
N VAL A 247 -0.82 -10.00 -17.28
CA VAL A 247 -1.00 -11.13 -16.38
C VAL A 247 -2.33 -11.79 -16.65
N TYR A 248 -2.32 -13.10 -16.84
CA TYR A 248 -3.53 -13.91 -16.77
C TYR A 248 -3.53 -14.68 -15.45
N MET A 249 -4.57 -14.50 -14.68
CA MET A 249 -4.77 -15.13 -13.37
C MET A 249 -6.00 -16.01 -13.41
N SER A 250 -5.86 -17.29 -13.08
CA SER A 250 -6.96 -18.25 -13.01
C SER A 250 -6.96 -19.02 -11.69
N SER A 251 -8.14 -19.41 -11.22
CA SER A 251 -8.27 -20.27 -10.02
C SER A 251 -7.67 -21.64 -10.28
N ILE A 252 -7.03 -22.20 -9.25
CA ILE A 252 -6.56 -23.59 -9.25
C ILE A 252 -7.56 -24.43 -8.45
N ASP A 253 -8.06 -25.48 -9.06
CA ASP A 253 -8.84 -26.54 -8.41
C ASP A 253 -8.53 -27.90 -9.07
N ASP A 254 -9.23 -28.97 -8.65
CA ASP A 254 -9.03 -30.32 -9.18
C ASP A 254 -9.34 -30.44 -10.68
N ARG A 255 -10.14 -29.52 -11.24
CA ARG A 255 -10.53 -29.49 -12.65
C ARG A 255 -9.63 -28.58 -13.48
N THR A 256 -9.04 -27.58 -12.83
CA THR A 256 -8.21 -26.52 -13.44
C THR A 256 -6.85 -26.49 -12.73
N PRO A 257 -5.97 -27.45 -12.99
CA PRO A 257 -4.62 -27.46 -12.40
C PRO A 257 -3.80 -26.27 -12.94
N ALA A 258 -2.82 -25.83 -12.15
CA ALA A 258 -1.89 -24.82 -12.63
C ALA A 258 -1.12 -25.33 -13.85
N PRO A 259 -0.79 -24.46 -14.85
CA PRO A 259 0.04 -24.82 -15.98
C PRO A 259 1.36 -25.44 -15.54
N ALA A 260 1.75 -26.53 -16.21
CA ALA A 260 2.96 -27.28 -15.88
C ALA A 260 4.22 -26.67 -16.52
N ASP A 261 4.07 -26.03 -17.66
CA ASP A 261 5.13 -25.44 -18.48
C ASP A 261 4.61 -24.23 -19.27
N ASP A 262 5.49 -23.60 -20.05
CA ASP A 262 5.19 -22.40 -20.82
C ASP A 262 4.18 -22.66 -21.94
N ASP A 263 4.18 -23.86 -22.58
CA ASP A 263 3.22 -24.22 -23.61
C ASP A 263 1.81 -24.34 -23.01
N ALA A 264 1.67 -25.01 -21.88
CA ALA A 264 0.42 -25.12 -21.15
C ALA A 264 -0.07 -23.75 -20.64
N ALA A 265 0.84 -22.89 -20.23
CA ALA A 265 0.53 -21.51 -19.81
C ALA A 265 0.04 -20.67 -20.99
N ALA A 266 0.75 -20.69 -22.13
CA ALA A 266 0.33 -20.01 -23.36
C ALA A 266 -1.03 -20.53 -23.85
N ALA A 267 -1.26 -21.85 -23.80
CA ALA A 267 -2.54 -22.45 -24.15
C ALA A 267 -3.67 -21.99 -23.22
N SER A 268 -3.39 -21.80 -21.91
CA SER A 268 -4.36 -21.28 -20.96
C SER A 268 -4.75 -19.82 -21.28
N VAL A 269 -3.76 -18.98 -21.59
CA VAL A 269 -3.98 -17.59 -22.03
C VAL A 269 -4.79 -17.55 -23.32
N ARG A 270 -4.43 -18.38 -24.33
CA ARG A 270 -5.17 -18.41 -25.62
C ARG A 270 -6.66 -18.70 -25.46
N ARG A 271 -7.05 -19.55 -24.51
CA ARG A 271 -8.47 -19.82 -24.25
C ARG A 271 -9.24 -18.58 -23.79
N ALA A 272 -8.54 -17.63 -23.16
CA ALA A 272 -9.14 -16.35 -22.72
C ALA A 272 -9.24 -15.29 -23.83
N LEU A 273 -8.74 -15.57 -25.03
CA LEU A 273 -8.70 -14.67 -26.18
C LEU A 273 -9.61 -15.20 -27.30
N VAL A 274 -10.23 -14.30 -28.06
CA VAL A 274 -11.03 -14.67 -29.25
C VAL A 274 -10.11 -14.75 -30.47
N ASP A 275 -10.12 -15.91 -31.17
CA ASP A 275 -9.48 -16.12 -32.46
C ASP A 275 -8.04 -15.52 -32.58
N PHE A 276 -7.26 -15.64 -31.50
CA PHE A 276 -5.91 -15.10 -31.45
C PHE A 276 -4.87 -16.18 -31.71
N ASP A 277 -4.11 -16.04 -32.78
CA ASP A 277 -3.01 -16.92 -33.21
C ASP A 277 -1.61 -16.25 -33.09
N GLY A 278 -1.57 -14.99 -32.61
CA GLY A 278 -0.34 -14.26 -32.41
C GLY A 278 0.58 -14.88 -31.33
N PRO A 279 1.83 -14.39 -31.21
CA PRO A 279 2.79 -14.91 -30.25
C PRO A 279 2.38 -14.58 -28.81
N ILE A 280 2.57 -15.53 -27.91
CA ILE A 280 2.49 -15.35 -26.45
C ILE A 280 3.84 -15.76 -25.87
N GLU A 281 4.62 -14.79 -25.40
CA GLU A 281 5.89 -15.01 -24.72
C GLU A 281 5.61 -15.14 -23.23
N VAL A 282 5.70 -16.35 -22.68
CA VAL A 282 5.56 -16.59 -21.24
C VAL A 282 6.84 -16.13 -20.54
N LEU A 283 6.72 -15.15 -19.66
CA LEU A 283 7.85 -14.61 -18.89
C LEU A 283 7.98 -15.31 -17.54
N ARG A 284 6.84 -15.70 -16.93
CA ARG A 284 6.84 -16.39 -15.64
C ARG A 284 5.51 -17.07 -15.35
N ILE A 285 5.57 -18.24 -14.74
CA ILE A 285 4.43 -18.91 -14.11
C ILE A 285 4.66 -18.86 -12.59
N SER A 286 3.62 -18.49 -11.83
CA SER A 286 3.65 -18.47 -10.37
C SER A 286 2.32 -18.94 -9.78
N ARG A 287 2.38 -19.38 -8.53
CA ARG A 287 1.21 -19.76 -7.74
C ARG A 287 1.16 -18.92 -6.50
N TRP A 288 -0.03 -18.57 -6.06
CA TRP A 288 -0.24 -17.90 -4.80
C TRP A 288 -1.58 -18.29 -4.17
N THR A 289 -1.66 -18.11 -2.88
CA THR A 289 -2.86 -18.41 -2.10
C THR A 289 -3.45 -17.11 -1.58
N MET A 290 -4.73 -16.89 -1.85
CA MET A 290 -5.48 -15.77 -1.29
C MET A 290 -5.72 -16.01 0.19
N THR A 291 -5.39 -15.02 0.99
CA THR A 291 -5.54 -15.02 2.44
C THR A 291 -6.17 -13.71 2.88
N SER A 292 -6.73 -13.68 4.10
CA SER A 292 -7.19 -12.45 4.75
C SER A 292 -6.80 -12.54 6.23
N GLN A 293 -5.59 -12.07 6.56
CA GLN A 293 -4.99 -12.28 7.88
C GLN A 293 -4.35 -11.01 8.42
N LEU A 294 -4.40 -10.85 9.76
CA LEU A 294 -3.71 -9.81 10.50
C LEU A 294 -2.83 -10.41 11.60
N ALA A 295 -1.63 -9.86 11.79
CA ALA A 295 -0.79 -10.18 12.93
C ALA A 295 -1.48 -9.75 14.24
N GLN A 296 -1.37 -10.59 15.27
CA GLN A 296 -1.95 -10.29 16.59
C GLN A 296 -1.30 -9.06 17.21
N HIS A 297 -0.01 -8.86 16.96
CA HIS A 297 0.76 -7.72 17.43
C HIS A 297 1.62 -7.16 16.29
N TYR A 298 1.79 -5.82 16.24
CA TYR A 298 2.63 -5.13 15.28
C TYR A 298 4.01 -4.77 15.87
N ARG A 299 4.20 -5.02 17.17
CA ARG A 299 5.43 -4.83 17.92
C ARG A 299 5.69 -6.03 18.83
N HIS A 300 6.96 -6.45 18.94
CA HIS A 300 7.46 -7.39 19.93
C HIS A 300 8.82 -6.91 20.41
N GLY A 301 8.89 -6.36 21.63
CA GLY A 301 10.11 -5.71 22.12
C GLY A 301 10.58 -4.60 21.15
N ARG A 302 11.79 -4.76 20.61
CA ARG A 302 12.39 -3.84 19.62
C ARG A 302 12.21 -4.29 18.17
N VAL A 303 11.32 -5.22 17.93
CA VAL A 303 10.96 -5.68 16.58
C VAL A 303 9.58 -5.13 16.21
N LEU A 304 9.49 -4.53 15.02
CA LEU A 304 8.29 -3.93 14.46
C LEU A 304 7.93 -4.60 13.14
N LEU A 305 6.63 -4.73 12.83
CA LEU A 305 6.13 -5.34 11.61
C LEU A 305 5.41 -4.28 10.77
N ALA A 306 5.59 -4.29 9.44
CA ALA A 306 4.84 -3.45 8.50
C ALA A 306 4.51 -4.19 7.20
N GLY A 307 3.43 -3.77 6.54
CA GLY A 307 2.98 -4.35 5.28
C GLY A 307 2.57 -5.82 5.43
N ASP A 308 2.90 -6.64 4.42
CA ASP A 308 2.48 -8.05 4.39
C ASP A 308 3.06 -8.91 5.53
N ALA A 309 4.09 -8.42 6.25
CA ALA A 309 4.55 -9.03 7.49
C ALA A 309 3.51 -8.89 8.62
N ALA A 310 2.73 -7.80 8.62
CA ALA A 310 1.71 -7.48 9.61
C ALA A 310 0.29 -7.84 9.17
N HIS A 311 0.00 -7.78 7.86
CA HIS A 311 -1.36 -8.03 7.33
C HIS A 311 -1.32 -8.52 5.88
N ARG A 312 -2.27 -9.38 5.53
CA ARG A 312 -2.45 -9.94 4.20
C ARG A 312 -3.89 -9.78 3.79
N PHE A 313 -4.14 -9.27 2.59
CA PHE A 313 -5.48 -9.04 2.07
C PHE A 313 -5.73 -9.83 0.79
N PRO A 314 -7.00 -10.15 0.47
CA PRO A 314 -7.37 -10.44 -0.90
C PRO A 314 -6.89 -9.31 -1.83
N PRO A 315 -6.50 -9.60 -3.07
CA PRO A 315 -5.97 -8.57 -3.99
C PRO A 315 -7.04 -7.56 -4.44
N SER A 316 -8.31 -7.88 -4.18
CA SER A 316 -9.48 -7.08 -4.53
C SER A 316 -9.42 -5.69 -3.91
N GLY A 317 -9.26 -4.66 -4.76
CA GLY A 317 -9.14 -3.27 -4.36
C GLY A 317 -7.71 -2.77 -4.15
N GLY A 318 -6.67 -3.61 -4.32
CA GLY A 318 -5.27 -3.16 -4.30
C GLY A 318 -4.79 -2.56 -2.98
N MET A 319 -5.35 -2.98 -1.83
CA MET A 319 -5.13 -2.31 -0.54
C MET A 319 -3.81 -2.67 0.14
N GLY A 320 -3.19 -3.83 -0.15
CA GLY A 320 -2.08 -4.38 0.63
C GLY A 320 -0.84 -3.48 0.67
N LEU A 321 -0.27 -3.16 -0.49
CA LEU A 321 0.89 -2.26 -0.61
C LEU A 321 0.60 -0.89 0.03
N ASN A 322 -0.56 -0.33 -0.28
CA ASN A 322 -0.96 1.00 0.16
C ASN A 322 -1.12 1.08 1.69
N THR A 323 -1.70 0.04 2.31
CA THR A 323 -1.81 -0.04 3.78
C THR A 323 -0.41 -0.12 4.42
N GLY A 324 0.51 -0.90 3.82
CA GLY A 324 1.88 -1.02 4.31
C GLY A 324 2.68 0.28 4.23
N VAL A 325 2.51 1.09 3.18
CA VAL A 325 3.11 2.43 3.10
C VAL A 325 2.58 3.34 4.22
N GLN A 326 1.29 3.26 4.51
CA GLN A 326 0.68 4.02 5.60
C GLN A 326 1.12 3.52 6.99
N ASP A 327 1.41 2.23 7.15
CA ASP A 327 2.01 1.69 8.39
C ASP A 327 3.35 2.37 8.67
N VAL A 328 4.22 2.41 7.67
CA VAL A 328 5.53 3.06 7.75
C VAL A 328 5.39 4.55 8.06
N HIS A 329 4.43 5.23 7.46
CA HIS A 329 4.19 6.65 7.70
C HIS A 329 3.76 6.94 9.15
N ASN A 330 2.85 6.14 9.68
CA ASN A 330 2.41 6.24 11.07
C ASN A 330 3.55 5.93 12.07
N LEU A 331 4.35 4.90 11.77
CA LEU A 331 5.47 4.47 12.60
C LEU A 331 6.63 5.48 12.57
N GLY A 332 6.88 6.10 11.41
CA GLY A 332 8.10 6.85 11.12
C GLY A 332 8.41 7.94 12.13
N TRP A 333 7.48 8.84 12.37
CA TRP A 333 7.67 9.95 13.31
C TRP A 333 7.76 9.48 14.79
N LYS A 334 7.02 8.43 15.15
CA LYS A 334 7.03 7.84 16.50
C LYS A 334 8.38 7.23 16.80
N LEU A 335 8.86 6.36 15.92
CA LEU A 335 10.15 5.70 16.08
C LEU A 335 11.30 6.71 16.00
N SER A 336 11.21 7.68 15.09
CA SER A 336 12.20 8.77 15.01
C SER A 336 12.26 9.59 16.30
N GLY A 337 11.12 9.91 16.91
CA GLY A 337 11.06 10.60 18.19
C GLY A 337 11.69 9.80 19.33
N VAL A 338 11.47 8.49 19.37
CA VAL A 338 12.09 7.57 20.34
C VAL A 338 13.60 7.50 20.13
N LEU A 339 14.06 7.33 18.90
CA LEU A 339 15.49 7.29 18.56
C LEU A 339 16.21 8.58 18.93
N ARG A 340 15.56 9.73 18.80
CA ARG A 340 16.10 11.04 19.21
C ARG A 340 15.94 11.34 20.71
N GLY A 341 15.22 10.50 21.44
CA GLY A 341 14.91 10.72 22.86
C GLY A 341 13.94 11.88 23.11
N THR A 342 13.18 12.31 22.10
CA THR A 342 12.16 13.37 22.21
C THR A 342 10.78 12.82 22.56
N LEU A 343 10.56 11.52 22.38
CA LEU A 343 9.34 10.79 22.73
C LEU A 343 9.69 9.59 23.62
N ASP A 344 8.78 9.27 24.53
CA ASP A 344 8.87 8.04 25.33
C ASP A 344 8.60 6.82 24.43
N GLU A 345 9.25 5.69 24.71
CA GLU A 345 9.12 4.45 23.96
C GLU A 345 7.66 3.92 23.96
N ALA A 346 6.87 4.26 24.97
CA ALA A 346 5.45 3.89 25.06
C ALA A 346 4.62 4.43 23.88
N VAL A 347 5.05 5.49 23.18
CA VAL A 347 4.37 5.97 21.98
C VAL A 347 4.28 4.90 20.89
N LEU A 348 5.23 3.96 20.85
CA LEU A 348 5.24 2.87 19.86
C LEU A 348 4.11 1.85 20.10
N ASP A 349 3.53 1.79 21.29
CA ASP A 349 2.39 0.93 21.56
C ASP A 349 1.13 1.43 20.82
N THR A 350 1.06 2.74 20.54
CA THR A 350 -0.01 3.33 19.74
C THR A 350 0.04 2.92 18.26
N TYR A 351 1.20 2.46 17.75
CA TYR A 351 1.34 2.02 16.37
C TYR A 351 0.36 0.88 16.03
N GLY A 352 0.40 -0.20 16.81
CA GLY A 352 -0.53 -1.32 16.63
C GLY A 352 -1.97 -0.95 16.92
N ALA A 353 -2.22 -0.12 17.94
CA ALA A 353 -3.56 0.35 18.30
C ALA A 353 -4.22 1.18 17.19
N GLU A 354 -3.45 2.00 16.48
CA GLU A 354 -3.94 2.83 15.38
C GLU A 354 -3.99 2.08 14.04
N ARG A 355 -2.98 1.26 13.71
CA ARG A 355 -2.88 0.67 12.37
C ARG A 355 -3.63 -0.65 12.19
N ARG A 356 -3.72 -1.48 13.24
CA ARG A 356 -4.41 -2.77 13.17
C ARG A 356 -5.92 -2.64 12.88
N PRO A 357 -6.68 -1.69 13.47
CA PRO A 357 -8.09 -1.46 13.09
C PRO A 357 -8.26 -1.01 11.63
N VAL A 358 -7.38 -0.15 11.12
CA VAL A 358 -7.39 0.28 9.71
C VAL A 358 -7.13 -0.91 8.79
N ALA A 359 -6.13 -1.74 9.10
CA ALA A 359 -5.84 -2.96 8.33
C ALA A 359 -7.01 -3.96 8.37
N GLN A 360 -7.70 -4.11 9.52
CA GLN A 360 -8.88 -4.95 9.64
C GLN A 360 -10.02 -4.46 8.74
N ARG A 361 -10.29 -3.14 8.75
CA ARG A 361 -11.31 -2.53 7.88
C ARG A 361 -11.00 -2.77 6.41
N ASN A 362 -9.75 -2.61 6.00
CA ASN A 362 -9.29 -2.86 4.63
C ASN A 362 -9.39 -4.35 4.25
N ALA A 363 -9.04 -5.26 5.16
CA ALA A 363 -9.16 -6.71 4.95
C ALA A 363 -10.62 -7.13 4.73
N LEU A 364 -11.53 -6.62 5.53
CA LEU A 364 -12.97 -6.91 5.41
C LEU A 364 -13.56 -6.37 4.12
N ALA A 365 -13.20 -5.13 3.71
CA ALA A 365 -13.63 -4.56 2.44
C ALA A 365 -13.09 -5.35 1.24
N SER A 366 -11.81 -5.74 1.28
CA SER A 366 -11.21 -6.55 0.22
C SER A 366 -11.84 -7.95 0.13
N LEU A 367 -12.19 -8.55 1.26
CA LEU A 367 -12.86 -9.84 1.32
C LEU A 367 -14.30 -9.75 0.79
N ASP A 368 -15.05 -8.70 1.16
CA ASP A 368 -16.40 -8.44 0.65
C ASP A 368 -16.38 -8.26 -0.88
N ASN A 369 -15.44 -7.49 -1.40
CA ASN A 369 -15.24 -7.33 -2.85
C ASN A 369 -14.98 -8.67 -3.55
N ALA A 370 -14.17 -9.56 -2.96
CA ALA A 370 -13.92 -10.88 -3.52
C ALA A 370 -15.19 -11.74 -3.56
N PHE A 371 -16.02 -11.69 -2.52
CA PHE A 371 -17.28 -12.43 -2.48
C PHE A 371 -18.35 -11.86 -3.41
N ARG A 372 -18.42 -10.55 -3.61
CA ARG A 372 -19.37 -9.91 -4.56
C ARG A 372 -19.20 -10.43 -5.98
N MET A 373 -18.00 -10.85 -6.39
CA MET A 373 -17.79 -11.47 -7.70
C MET A 373 -18.60 -12.75 -7.91
N ILE A 374 -18.97 -13.47 -6.85
CA ILE A 374 -19.83 -14.65 -6.92
C ILE A 374 -21.21 -14.28 -7.49
N GLU A 375 -21.73 -13.10 -7.17
CA GLU A 375 -23.03 -12.61 -7.69
C GLU A 375 -23.00 -12.46 -9.21
N VAL A 376 -21.88 -11.98 -9.78
CA VAL A 376 -21.70 -11.84 -11.22
C VAL A 376 -21.71 -13.22 -11.89
N PHE A 377 -20.98 -14.20 -11.33
CA PHE A 377 -20.97 -15.57 -11.88
C PHE A 377 -22.34 -16.26 -11.77
N GLN A 378 -23.08 -16.01 -10.67
CA GLN A 378 -24.46 -16.51 -10.52
C GLN A 378 -25.40 -15.90 -11.56
N ALA A 379 -25.32 -14.60 -11.82
CA ALA A 379 -26.11 -13.91 -12.83
C ALA A 379 -25.75 -14.37 -14.26
N LEU A 380 -24.48 -14.66 -14.54
CA LEU A 380 -24.04 -15.24 -15.81
C LEU A 380 -24.61 -16.64 -16.05
N ALA A 381 -24.76 -17.43 -14.99
CA ALA A 381 -25.36 -18.76 -15.07
C ALA A 381 -26.90 -18.74 -15.15
N ALA A 382 -27.55 -17.61 -14.87
CA ALA A 382 -29.00 -17.46 -14.93
C ALA A 382 -29.49 -17.40 -16.40
N PRO A 383 -30.76 -17.84 -16.68
CA PRO A 383 -31.35 -17.72 -18.02
C PRO A 383 -31.29 -16.28 -18.55
N GLU A 384 -30.88 -16.12 -19.81
CA GLU A 384 -30.74 -14.82 -20.48
C GLU A 384 -29.90 -13.79 -19.68
N HIS A 385 -28.99 -14.28 -18.82
CA HIS A 385 -28.17 -13.44 -17.94
C HIS A 385 -28.97 -12.46 -17.08
N THR A 386 -30.13 -12.92 -16.56
CA THR A 386 -31.02 -12.08 -15.76
C THR A 386 -30.29 -11.54 -14.54
N GLY A 387 -30.33 -10.20 -14.34
CA GLY A 387 -29.69 -9.51 -13.22
C GLY A 387 -28.19 -9.26 -13.36
N LEU A 388 -27.60 -9.57 -14.52
CA LEU A 388 -26.15 -9.41 -14.72
C LEU A 388 -25.70 -7.94 -14.66
N SER A 389 -26.45 -7.03 -15.28
CA SER A 389 -26.17 -5.58 -15.22
C SER A 389 -26.15 -5.06 -13.80
N GLU A 390 -27.10 -5.47 -12.98
CA GLU A 390 -27.18 -5.11 -11.56
C GLU A 390 -26.06 -5.74 -10.74
N ALA A 391 -25.69 -6.99 -11.02
CA ALA A 391 -24.58 -7.65 -10.36
C ALA A 391 -23.24 -6.97 -10.68
N ILE A 392 -23.02 -6.54 -11.92
CA ILE A 392 -21.85 -5.75 -12.31
C ILE A 392 -21.87 -4.39 -11.61
N ALA A 393 -23.00 -3.68 -11.61
CA ALA A 393 -23.12 -2.38 -10.95
C ALA A 393 -22.81 -2.45 -9.46
N ARG A 394 -23.17 -3.54 -8.77
CA ARG A 394 -22.83 -3.79 -7.35
C ARG A 394 -21.34 -4.02 -7.09
N GLN A 395 -20.51 -4.17 -8.14
CA GLN A 395 -19.06 -4.21 -7.98
C GLN A 395 -18.42 -2.82 -7.80
N ALA A 396 -19.18 -1.73 -7.91
CA ALA A 396 -18.66 -0.38 -7.81
C ALA A 396 -17.74 -0.14 -6.57
N PRO A 397 -18.04 -0.64 -5.36
CA PRO A 397 -17.15 -0.49 -4.21
C PRO A 397 -15.77 -1.14 -4.37
N HIS A 398 -15.61 -2.11 -5.28
CA HIS A 398 -14.32 -2.71 -5.60
C HIS A 398 -13.39 -1.74 -6.36
N PHE A 399 -13.97 -0.79 -7.10
CA PHE A 399 -13.26 0.08 -8.02
C PHE A 399 -13.44 1.57 -7.71
N ASP A 400 -14.02 1.90 -6.55
CA ASP A 400 -14.23 3.26 -6.06
C ASP A 400 -14.15 3.22 -4.53
N MET A 401 -12.92 3.42 -3.99
CA MET A 401 -12.64 3.22 -2.56
C MET A 401 -12.03 4.45 -1.89
N LEU A 402 -12.33 5.65 -2.39
CA LEU A 402 -11.71 6.88 -1.89
C LEU A 402 -11.99 7.12 -0.39
N GLY A 403 -13.20 6.79 0.07
CA GLY A 403 -13.55 6.87 1.49
C GLY A 403 -12.74 5.91 2.36
N LEU A 404 -12.47 4.69 1.85
CA LEU A 404 -11.64 3.71 2.55
C LEU A 404 -10.18 4.16 2.61
N GLN A 405 -9.68 4.79 1.53
CA GLN A 405 -8.29 5.22 1.40
C GLN A 405 -7.93 6.43 2.26
N LEU A 406 -8.85 7.41 2.35
CA LEU A 406 -8.60 8.72 2.97
C LEU A 406 -9.44 8.98 4.23
N GLY A 407 -10.54 8.25 4.41
CA GLY A 407 -11.55 8.53 5.44
C GLY A 407 -11.41 7.75 6.74
N TYR A 408 -10.32 6.98 6.92
CA TYR A 408 -10.09 6.31 8.20
C TYR A 408 -9.64 7.31 9.27
N ARG A 409 -9.90 6.97 10.53
CA ARG A 409 -9.53 7.78 11.69
C ARG A 409 -8.73 6.94 12.68
N TYR A 410 -7.79 7.57 13.36
CA TYR A 410 -7.08 6.95 14.47
C TYR A 410 -7.85 7.18 15.77
N PRO A 411 -7.87 6.19 16.67
CA PRO A 411 -8.52 6.33 17.96
C PRO A 411 -7.83 7.38 18.84
N ALA A 412 -8.59 7.94 19.77
CA ALA A 412 -8.04 8.88 20.75
C ALA A 412 -6.95 8.22 21.59
N ASP A 413 -5.83 8.93 21.77
CA ASP A 413 -4.72 8.56 22.65
C ASP A 413 -4.18 7.13 22.45
N GLY A 414 -4.33 6.57 21.23
CA GLY A 414 -3.93 5.20 20.94
C GLY A 414 -4.74 4.14 21.70
N ALA A 415 -5.95 4.48 22.15
CA ALA A 415 -6.85 3.53 22.80
C ALA A 415 -7.12 2.35 21.86
N ALA A 416 -7.01 1.13 22.37
CA ALA A 416 -7.33 -0.06 21.61
C ALA A 416 -8.84 -0.11 21.37
N GLU A 417 -9.26 0.09 20.12
CA GLU A 417 -10.64 -0.12 19.70
C GLU A 417 -10.88 -1.61 19.35
N PRO A 418 -12.10 -2.12 19.61
CA PRO A 418 -12.49 -3.42 19.12
C PRO A 418 -12.34 -3.48 17.60
N LEU A 419 -11.76 -4.57 17.09
CA LEU A 419 -11.66 -4.79 15.65
C LEU A 419 -13.04 -4.96 15.04
N ALA A 420 -13.26 -4.34 13.88
CA ALA A 420 -14.49 -4.53 13.12
C ALA A 420 -14.69 -6.02 12.76
N THR A 421 -15.93 -6.49 12.82
CA THR A 421 -16.32 -7.87 12.48
C THR A 421 -17.14 -7.94 11.20
N ALA A 422 -17.57 -6.80 10.66
CA ALA A 422 -18.31 -6.68 9.40
C ALA A 422 -17.60 -5.68 8.46
N PRO A 423 -17.76 -5.84 7.13
CA PRO A 423 -17.24 -4.88 6.18
C PRO A 423 -17.84 -3.48 6.42
N PRO A 424 -17.10 -2.40 6.09
CA PRO A 424 -17.63 -1.04 6.15
C PRO A 424 -18.80 -0.86 5.19
N ALA A 425 -19.70 0.07 5.49
CA ALA A 425 -20.81 0.40 4.62
C ALA A 425 -20.29 0.93 3.26
N GLU A 426 -21.05 0.70 2.18
CA GLU A 426 -20.64 1.12 0.83
C GLU A 426 -20.34 2.62 0.75
N THR A 427 -21.13 3.46 1.43
CA THR A 427 -20.89 4.91 1.49
C THR A 427 -19.57 5.25 2.17
N GLU A 428 -19.17 4.49 3.20
CA GLU A 428 -17.88 4.67 3.88
C GLU A 428 -16.69 4.19 3.02
N VAL A 429 -16.93 3.22 2.13
CA VAL A 429 -15.91 2.75 1.18
C VAL A 429 -15.69 3.78 0.08
N ARG A 430 -16.79 4.27 -0.52
CA ARG A 430 -16.73 5.06 -1.75
C ARG A 430 -16.56 6.57 -1.49
N THR A 431 -17.19 7.09 -0.44
CA THR A 431 -17.28 8.54 -0.25
C THR A 431 -16.28 9.02 0.79
N TYR A 432 -15.34 9.86 0.37
CA TYR A 432 -14.50 10.61 1.29
C TYR A 432 -15.22 11.90 1.71
N THR A 433 -15.40 12.08 3.02
CA THR A 433 -15.90 13.32 3.62
C THR A 433 -14.77 13.96 4.40
N PRO A 434 -14.28 15.17 4.02
CA PRO A 434 -13.30 15.90 4.80
C PRO A 434 -13.77 16.10 6.24
N SER A 435 -12.86 16.00 7.21
CA SER A 435 -13.19 16.16 8.62
C SER A 435 -12.04 16.84 9.37
N SER A 436 -12.39 17.80 10.23
CA SER A 436 -11.47 18.43 11.17
C SER A 436 -11.43 17.74 12.54
N GLU A 437 -12.14 16.64 12.69
CA GLU A 437 -12.17 15.89 13.93
C GLU A 437 -10.82 15.24 14.22
N PRO A 438 -10.40 15.15 15.50
CA PRO A 438 -9.21 14.46 15.91
C PRO A 438 -9.13 13.02 15.38
N GLY A 439 -7.93 12.57 15.02
CA GLY A 439 -7.68 11.27 14.40
C GLY A 439 -7.88 11.22 12.88
N SER A 440 -8.58 12.19 12.28
CA SER A 440 -8.81 12.27 10.83
C SER A 440 -7.55 12.74 10.08
N ARG A 441 -7.38 12.29 8.83
CA ARG A 441 -6.40 12.88 7.92
C ARG A 441 -6.69 14.37 7.74
N LEU A 442 -5.68 15.23 7.80
CA LEU A 442 -5.82 16.66 7.45
C LEU A 442 -6.42 16.76 6.04
N PRO A 443 -7.57 17.41 5.87
CA PRO A 443 -8.14 17.65 4.55
C PRO A 443 -7.19 18.41 3.64
N HIS A 444 -7.10 17.97 2.38
CA HIS A 444 -6.37 18.70 1.36
C HIS A 444 -7.10 19.98 0.95
N GLY A 445 -6.34 21.02 0.67
CA GLY A 445 -6.76 22.24 0.01
C GLY A 445 -5.54 22.88 -0.66
N TRP A 446 -5.75 23.65 -1.71
CA TRP A 446 -4.69 24.43 -2.35
C TRP A 446 -4.53 25.78 -1.64
N VAL A 447 -3.33 26.03 -1.14
CA VAL A 447 -2.95 27.27 -0.45
C VAL A 447 -1.71 27.88 -1.11
N THR A 448 -1.44 29.16 -0.83
CA THR A 448 -0.30 29.84 -1.42
C THR A 448 0.70 30.22 -0.33
N VAL A 449 1.94 29.78 -0.47
CA VAL A 449 3.09 30.12 0.40
C VAL A 449 4.15 30.84 -0.44
N HIS A 450 4.48 32.08 -0.10
CA HIS A 450 5.45 32.89 -0.84
C HIS A 450 5.22 32.92 -2.37
N GLY A 451 3.94 32.95 -2.79
CA GLY A 451 3.55 33.00 -4.20
C GLY A 451 3.54 31.63 -4.91
N THR A 452 3.85 30.55 -4.20
CA THR A 452 3.80 29.18 -4.73
C THR A 452 2.55 28.47 -4.22
N THR A 453 1.77 27.87 -5.12
CA THR A 453 0.62 27.04 -4.76
C THR A 453 1.09 25.66 -4.31
N ILE A 454 0.70 25.28 -3.10
CA ILE A 454 1.02 23.98 -2.49
C ILE A 454 -0.23 23.36 -1.87
N SER A 455 -0.16 22.08 -1.53
CA SER A 455 -1.19 21.39 -0.73
C SER A 455 -1.09 21.79 0.75
N THR A 456 -2.21 21.86 1.46
CA THR A 456 -2.20 21.96 2.92
C THR A 456 -1.43 20.83 3.60
N LEU A 457 -1.34 19.65 2.96
CA LEU A 457 -0.54 18.52 3.43
C LEU A 457 0.97 18.81 3.42
N ASP A 458 1.43 19.68 2.50
CA ASP A 458 2.84 20.10 2.41
C ASP A 458 3.25 21.06 3.54
N LEU A 459 2.28 21.60 4.30
CA LEU A 459 2.55 22.41 5.50
C LEU A 459 3.01 21.57 6.69
N VAL A 460 2.84 20.24 6.64
CA VAL A 460 3.08 19.33 7.75
C VAL A 460 4.51 18.76 7.68
N PRO A 461 5.38 19.09 8.65
CA PRO A 461 6.74 18.52 8.69
C PRO A 461 6.73 17.06 9.10
N LEU A 462 7.75 16.29 8.65
CA LEU A 462 7.88 14.85 8.93
C LEU A 462 8.26 14.52 10.38
N ASP A 463 8.87 15.47 11.11
CA ASP A 463 9.57 15.22 12.37
C ASP A 463 8.90 15.80 13.61
N ARG A 464 7.90 16.67 13.44
CA ARG A 464 7.23 17.36 14.56
C ARG A 464 5.79 17.71 14.24
N HIS A 465 5.01 17.89 15.27
CA HIS A 465 3.66 18.44 15.15
C HIS A 465 3.71 19.89 14.63
N VAL A 466 2.67 20.28 13.93
CA VAL A 466 2.45 21.66 13.52
C VAL A 466 1.08 22.14 14.00
N VAL A 467 1.01 23.34 14.51
CA VAL A 467 -0.25 24.02 14.83
C VAL A 467 -0.65 24.88 13.64
N ILE A 468 -1.84 24.66 13.10
CA ILE A 468 -2.45 25.49 12.06
C ILE A 468 -3.61 26.24 12.69
N ALA A 469 -3.64 27.55 12.53
CA ALA A 469 -4.59 28.44 13.17
C ALA A 469 -5.33 29.31 12.15
N GLY A 470 -6.59 29.59 12.45
CA GLY A 470 -7.44 30.45 11.64
C GLY A 470 -7.00 31.92 11.61
N PRO A 471 -7.58 32.73 10.71
CA PRO A 471 -7.12 34.11 10.46
C PRO A 471 -7.28 35.06 11.65
N ALA A 472 -8.19 34.78 12.56
CA ALA A 472 -8.44 35.58 13.77
C ALA A 472 -7.77 35.01 15.03
N SER A 473 -6.90 34.01 14.90
CA SER A 473 -6.22 33.36 16.03
C SER A 473 -5.37 34.35 16.82
N THR A 474 -5.43 34.22 18.15
CA THR A 474 -4.63 35.01 19.12
C THR A 474 -3.58 34.15 19.82
N LEU A 475 -3.27 32.95 19.29
CA LEU A 475 -2.24 32.08 19.84
C LEU A 475 -0.87 32.78 19.91
N THR A 476 -0.17 32.59 21.01
CA THR A 476 1.19 33.09 21.22
C THR A 476 2.27 32.03 20.94
N GLU A 477 1.90 30.75 21.02
CA GLU A 477 2.78 29.63 20.70
C GLU A 477 3.10 29.60 19.19
N PRO A 478 4.23 28.99 18.78
CA PRO A 478 4.59 28.86 17.37
C PRO A 478 3.49 28.12 16.57
N HIS A 479 2.97 28.78 15.53
CA HIS A 479 1.91 28.24 14.66
C HIS A 479 1.97 28.82 13.26
N LEU A 480 1.39 28.11 12.29
CA LEU A 480 1.06 28.61 10.96
C LEU A 480 -0.34 29.23 10.99
N ARG A 481 -0.49 30.47 10.54
CA ARG A 481 -1.77 31.19 10.55
C ARG A 481 -2.21 31.57 9.14
N VAL A 482 -3.46 31.27 8.83
CA VAL A 482 -4.14 31.69 7.59
C VAL A 482 -4.06 33.22 7.44
N GLY A 483 -3.68 33.70 6.26
CA GLY A 483 -3.53 35.11 5.93
C GLY A 483 -2.28 35.79 6.49
N ARG A 484 -1.38 35.04 7.19
CA ARG A 484 -0.09 35.52 7.67
C ARG A 484 1.07 34.69 7.07
N ASP A 485 1.01 33.37 7.26
CA ASP A 485 2.08 32.46 6.85
C ASP A 485 1.76 31.76 5.52
N PHE A 486 0.49 31.72 5.16
CA PHE A 486 -0.02 31.26 3.87
C PHE A 486 -1.36 31.91 3.54
N ASP A 487 -1.63 32.09 2.24
CA ASP A 487 -2.92 32.55 1.75
C ASP A 487 -3.83 31.38 1.45
N ASP A 488 -5.11 31.53 1.78
CA ASP A 488 -6.18 30.57 1.56
C ASP A 488 -7.21 31.10 0.54
N PRO A 489 -6.91 31.07 -0.76
CA PRO A 489 -7.75 31.69 -1.79
C PRO A 489 -9.08 30.99 -2.00
N HIS A 490 -9.27 29.79 -1.49
CA HIS A 490 -10.47 28.97 -1.66
C HIS A 490 -11.27 28.78 -0.37
N ASP A 491 -10.91 29.52 0.69
CA ASP A 491 -11.54 29.42 2.00
C ASP A 491 -11.56 27.97 2.53
N TRP A 492 -10.41 27.26 2.37
CA TRP A 492 -10.26 25.90 2.88
C TRP A 492 -10.54 25.81 4.38
N TRP A 493 -10.11 26.83 5.15
CA TRP A 493 -10.31 26.89 6.60
C TRP A 493 -11.79 26.92 6.97
N GLY A 494 -12.59 27.79 6.32
CA GLY A 494 -14.02 27.93 6.60
C GLY A 494 -14.89 26.87 5.95
N THR A 495 -14.60 26.49 4.71
CA THR A 495 -15.49 25.61 3.93
C THR A 495 -15.14 24.12 4.03
N THR A 496 -13.83 23.77 4.00
CA THR A 496 -13.39 22.36 4.04
C THR A 496 -13.15 21.88 5.46
N MET A 497 -12.45 22.70 6.28
CA MET A 497 -12.22 22.38 7.68
C MET A 497 -13.42 22.69 8.56
N CYS A 498 -14.34 23.53 8.12
CA CYS A 498 -15.52 23.98 8.87
C CYS A 498 -15.17 24.53 10.26
N LEU A 499 -14.07 25.27 10.38
CA LEU A 499 -13.56 25.80 11.65
C LEU A 499 -13.83 27.30 11.80
N ALA A 500 -14.03 27.73 13.04
CA ALA A 500 -14.15 29.14 13.37
C ALA A 500 -12.86 29.92 13.06
N PRO A 501 -12.93 31.22 12.74
CA PRO A 501 -11.76 32.02 12.39
C PRO A 501 -10.69 32.11 13.49
N ASP A 502 -11.04 31.93 14.76
CA ASP A 502 -10.15 31.93 15.93
C ASP A 502 -9.71 30.53 16.40
N ALA A 503 -10.24 29.48 15.77
CA ALA A 503 -9.88 28.10 16.09
C ALA A 503 -8.45 27.74 15.65
N HIS A 504 -7.96 26.61 16.15
CA HIS A 504 -6.71 25.99 15.70
C HIS A 504 -6.81 24.48 15.73
N VAL A 505 -5.94 23.81 14.99
CA VAL A 505 -5.75 22.36 14.98
C VAL A 505 -4.28 22.03 15.17
N VAL A 506 -4.00 20.96 15.86
CA VAL A 506 -2.66 20.39 15.95
C VAL A 506 -2.60 19.21 14.96
N VAL A 507 -1.62 19.21 14.08
CA VAL A 507 -1.46 18.16 13.07
C VAL A 507 -0.19 17.38 13.36
N ARG A 508 -0.33 16.07 13.39
CA ARG A 508 0.76 15.12 13.60
C ARG A 508 1.63 15.00 12.34
N PRO A 509 2.90 14.58 12.47
CA PRO A 509 3.79 14.38 11.34
C PRO A 509 3.25 13.43 10.25
N ASP A 510 2.40 12.48 10.62
CA ASP A 510 1.71 11.59 9.67
C ASP A 510 0.45 12.21 9.04
N GLN A 511 0.34 13.55 9.08
CA GLN A 511 -0.74 14.33 8.49
C GLN A 511 -2.13 14.00 9.05
N HIS A 512 -2.21 13.53 10.30
CA HIS A 512 -3.48 13.36 11.00
C HIS A 512 -3.65 14.44 12.09
N ILE A 513 -4.89 14.86 12.30
CA ILE A 513 -5.24 15.82 13.35
C ILE A 513 -5.05 15.13 14.70
N ALA A 514 -4.31 15.77 15.60
CA ALA A 514 -4.07 15.24 16.94
C ALA A 514 -5.33 15.31 17.82
N HIS A 515 -5.36 14.43 18.81
CA HIS A 515 -6.40 14.43 19.85
C HIS A 515 -6.08 15.44 20.94
#